data_d36244294672a2394f79e42eb2616b34
#
_entry.id   d36244294672a2394f79e42eb2616b34
#
_cell.length_a   1.000
_cell.length_b   1.000
_cell.length_c   1.000
_cell.angle_alpha   90.00
_cell.angle_beta   90.00
_cell.angle_gamma   90.00
#
_symmetry.space_group_name_H-M   'P 1'
#
loop_
_entity.id
_entity.type
_entity.pdbx_description
1 polymer ?
#
loop_
_entity_poly.entity_id
_entity_poly.type
_entity_poly.pdbx_seq_one_letter_code
_entity_poly.pdbx_strand_id
1 'polypeptide(L)'
;MSDRRSKKIGFTCSSFDLLHAGHIAMLRESREHCDHLVVGLNVRPVTKQIMQSVVERYTQLQAVKWVDEIVPYGTEEELIDLIHLYRVDIRFIGEDYRDKPFTGDQLENIEIFYNRRDHRFSSSGLKAHVKENYEKDNRE
;
A
#
# COMPACT_ATOMS: atom_id res chain seq x y z
N MET A 1 28.96 -0.44 -11.80
CA MET A 1 28.19 -0.56 -12.88
C MET A 1 27.21 -1.63 -12.82
N SER A 2 27.63 -2.81 -12.67
CA SER A 2 26.74 -3.95 -12.63
C SER A 2 25.78 -3.91 -11.46
N ASP A 3 26.15 -3.27 -10.39
CA ASP A 3 25.37 -3.29 -9.15
C ASP A 3 23.98 -2.71 -9.28
N ARG A 4 23.81 -1.69 -10.13
CA ARG A 4 22.51 -1.09 -10.30
C ARG A 4 21.50 -2.03 -10.96
N ARG A 5 22.00 -2.96 -11.77
CA ARG A 5 21.14 -3.92 -12.46
C ARG A 5 20.61 -5.00 -11.53
N SER A 6 21.29 -5.21 -10.41
CA SER A 6 20.91 -6.27 -9.51
C SER A 6 19.89 -5.83 -8.48
N LYS A 7 19.52 -4.55 -8.44
CA LYS A 7 18.48 -4.09 -7.51
C LYS A 7 17.11 -4.58 -7.97
N LYS A 8 16.44 -5.27 -7.06
CA LYS A 8 15.08 -5.74 -7.29
C LYS A 8 14.12 -4.65 -6.83
N ILE A 9 13.33 -4.13 -7.74
CA ILE A 9 12.38 -3.04 -7.47
C ILE A 9 11.03 -3.65 -7.13
N GLY A 10 10.54 -3.34 -5.93
CA GLY A 10 9.22 -3.77 -5.48
C GLY A 10 8.23 -2.61 -5.52
N PHE A 11 6.97 -2.92 -5.68
CA PHE A 11 5.90 -1.93 -5.75
C PHE A 11 4.66 -2.40 -5.00
N THR A 12 4.10 -1.50 -4.21
CA THR A 12 2.79 -1.69 -3.61
C THR A 12 2.05 -0.36 -3.65
N CYS A 13 0.74 -0.39 -3.54
CA CYS A 13 -0.05 0.84 -3.60
C CYS A 13 -1.31 0.73 -2.77
N SER A 14 -1.75 1.84 -2.21
CA SER A 14 -2.98 1.94 -1.44
C SER A 14 -3.22 3.42 -1.09
N SER A 15 -4.34 3.69 -0.44
CA SER A 15 -4.63 5.02 0.10
C SER A 15 -3.88 5.28 1.41
N PHE A 16 -3.54 4.24 2.15
CA PHE A 16 -2.84 4.33 3.44
C PHE A 16 -3.54 5.30 4.41
N ASP A 17 -4.85 5.23 4.45
CA ASP A 17 -5.66 6.05 5.34
C ASP A 17 -5.58 5.51 6.77
N LEU A 18 -5.33 6.37 7.73
CA LEU A 18 -5.16 5.99 9.14
C LEU A 18 -4.10 4.89 9.28
N LEU A 19 -2.88 5.21 8.88
CA LEU A 19 -1.76 4.25 8.91
C LEU A 19 -1.72 3.53 10.25
N HIS A 20 -1.72 2.20 10.18
CA HIS A 20 -1.78 1.35 11.38
C HIS A 20 -0.81 0.18 11.27
N ALA A 21 -0.79 -0.66 12.31
CA ALA A 21 0.14 -1.78 12.39
C ALA A 21 0.02 -2.74 11.20
N GLY A 22 -1.18 -2.91 10.66
CA GLY A 22 -1.39 -3.77 9.49
C GLY A 22 -0.69 -3.26 8.25
N HIS A 23 -0.74 -1.95 8.01
CA HIS A 23 0.00 -1.34 6.91
C HIS A 23 1.51 -1.53 7.09
N ILE A 24 1.99 -1.33 8.31
CA ILE A 24 3.42 -1.43 8.60
C ILE A 24 3.90 -2.87 8.44
N ALA A 25 3.13 -3.84 8.91
CA ALA A 25 3.45 -5.25 8.74
C ALA A 25 3.56 -5.64 7.26
N MET A 26 2.63 -5.15 6.45
CA MET A 26 2.63 -5.40 5.01
C MET A 26 3.84 -4.74 4.32
N LEU A 27 4.16 -3.51 4.69
CA LEU A 27 5.30 -2.80 4.12
C LEU A 27 6.63 -3.48 4.49
N ARG A 28 6.74 -3.94 5.72
CA ARG A 28 7.91 -4.69 6.17
C ARG A 28 8.07 -5.99 5.38
N GLU A 29 7.00 -6.77 5.27
CA GLU A 29 7.03 -8.02 4.52
C GLU A 29 7.44 -7.77 3.06
N SER A 30 6.86 -6.74 2.44
CA SER A 30 7.16 -6.38 1.06
C SER A 30 8.64 -6.03 0.90
N ARG A 31 9.19 -5.22 1.82
CA ARG A 31 10.58 -4.80 1.74
C ARG A 31 11.55 -5.97 1.90
N GLU A 32 11.14 -7.03 2.59
CA GLU A 32 11.97 -8.23 2.74
C GLU A 32 12.16 -8.97 1.41
N HIS A 33 11.33 -8.72 0.43
CA HIS A 33 11.36 -9.40 -0.87
C HIS A 33 11.87 -8.54 -2.02
N CYS A 34 12.40 -7.36 -1.73
CA CYS A 34 12.98 -6.49 -2.73
C CYS A 34 14.10 -5.65 -2.13
N ASP A 35 14.83 -4.95 -2.99
CA ASP A 35 15.94 -4.10 -2.56
C ASP A 35 15.54 -2.64 -2.45
N HIS A 36 14.47 -2.25 -3.13
CA HIS A 36 14.00 -0.88 -3.17
C HIS A 36 12.48 -0.93 -3.31
N LEU A 37 11.76 -0.43 -2.33
CA LEU A 37 10.30 -0.46 -2.31
C LEU A 37 9.72 0.89 -2.69
N VAL A 38 9.01 0.92 -3.82
CA VAL A 38 8.26 2.08 -4.29
C VAL A 38 6.82 1.90 -3.84
N VAL A 39 6.29 2.90 -3.18
CA VAL A 39 4.92 2.86 -2.66
C VAL A 39 4.07 3.89 -3.39
N GLY A 40 3.04 3.41 -4.08
CA GLY A 40 2.06 4.27 -4.75
C GLY A 40 1.03 4.74 -3.74
N LEU A 41 0.90 6.06 -3.59
CA LEU A 41 -0.10 6.64 -2.71
C LEU A 41 -1.29 7.11 -3.55
N ASN A 42 -2.43 6.46 -3.35
CA ASN A 42 -3.64 6.81 -4.08
C ASN A 42 -4.20 8.12 -3.52
N VAL A 43 -4.18 9.17 -4.35
CA VAL A 43 -4.66 10.51 -3.94
C VAL A 43 -6.14 10.71 -4.25
N ARG A 44 -6.76 9.81 -5.03
CA ARG A 44 -8.18 9.91 -5.41
C ARG A 44 -8.88 8.54 -5.33
N PRO A 45 -8.91 7.90 -4.16
CA PRO A 45 -9.61 6.61 -4.09
C PRO A 45 -11.10 6.81 -4.32
N VAL A 46 -11.66 6.06 -5.27
CA VAL A 46 -13.06 6.22 -5.68
C VAL A 46 -14.03 5.36 -4.86
N THR A 47 -13.52 4.32 -4.23
CA THR A 47 -14.35 3.34 -3.55
C THR A 47 -14.31 3.44 -2.03
N LYS A 48 -13.49 4.34 -1.49
CA LYS A 48 -13.30 4.47 -0.04
C LYS A 48 -13.54 5.89 0.41
N GLN A 49 -14.15 6.02 1.57
CA GLN A 49 -14.26 7.30 2.24
C GLN A 49 -12.96 7.50 3.03
N ILE A 50 -12.20 8.52 2.68
CA ILE A 50 -10.90 8.79 3.26
C ILE A 50 -11.04 9.80 4.39
N MET A 51 -10.43 9.49 5.53
CA MET A 51 -10.48 10.32 6.73
C MET A 51 -9.37 11.37 6.76
N GLN A 52 -8.20 11.03 6.22
CA GLN A 52 -7.03 11.90 6.28
C GLN A 52 -6.73 12.56 4.94
N SER A 53 -6.19 13.77 4.99
CA SER A 53 -5.75 14.45 3.78
C SER A 53 -4.57 13.72 3.14
N VAL A 54 -4.27 14.05 1.89
CA VAL A 54 -3.09 13.50 1.19
C VAL A 54 -1.81 13.84 1.97
N VAL A 55 -1.72 15.06 2.48
CA VAL A 55 -0.53 15.51 3.22
C VAL A 55 -0.34 14.69 4.49
N GLU A 56 -1.41 14.41 5.22
CA GLU A 56 -1.34 13.59 6.42
C GLU A 56 -0.90 12.17 6.10
N ARG A 57 -1.49 11.58 5.06
CA ARG A 57 -1.16 10.21 4.66
C ARG A 57 0.28 10.10 4.17
N TYR A 58 0.73 11.09 3.38
CA TYR A 58 2.10 11.15 2.91
C TYR A 58 3.09 11.27 4.07
N THR A 59 2.80 12.17 5.01
CA THR A 59 3.67 12.42 6.16
C THR A 59 3.86 11.15 6.99
N GLN A 60 2.78 10.43 7.25
CA GLN A 60 2.84 9.20 8.02
C GLN A 60 3.60 8.11 7.27
N LEU A 61 3.30 7.95 6.00
CA LEU A 61 3.94 6.93 5.17
C LEU A 61 5.44 7.17 5.02
N GLN A 62 5.84 8.43 4.93
CA GLN A 62 7.23 8.83 4.81
C GLN A 62 8.06 8.42 6.02
N ALA A 63 7.43 8.31 7.18
CA ALA A 63 8.11 7.93 8.42
C ALA A 63 8.34 6.43 8.56
N VAL A 64 7.79 5.61 7.67
CA VAL A 64 7.95 4.16 7.73
C VAL A 64 9.32 3.79 7.15
N LYS A 65 10.15 3.15 7.96
CA LYS A 65 11.55 2.89 7.59
C LYS A 65 11.73 1.94 6.42
N TRP A 66 10.73 1.14 6.09
CA TRP A 66 10.82 0.18 4.98
C TRP A 66 10.40 0.75 3.63
N VAL A 67 9.92 1.99 3.61
CA VAL A 67 9.50 2.68 2.38
C VAL A 67 10.70 3.44 1.83
N ASP A 68 11.08 3.16 0.59
CA ASP A 68 12.21 3.84 -0.06
C ASP A 68 11.75 5.03 -0.89
N GLU A 69 10.60 4.91 -1.57
CA GLU A 69 10.03 6.01 -2.36
C GLU A 69 8.52 6.01 -2.26
N ILE A 70 7.94 7.19 -2.29
CA ILE A 70 6.48 7.37 -2.33
C ILE A 70 6.14 8.14 -3.60
N VAL A 71 5.21 7.64 -4.38
CA VAL A 71 4.76 8.30 -5.61
C VAL A 71 3.23 8.41 -5.62
N PRO A 72 2.69 9.59 -5.94
CA PRO A 72 1.25 9.76 -5.98
C PRO A 72 0.67 9.23 -7.30
N TYR A 73 -0.54 8.73 -7.26
CA TYR A 73 -1.31 8.43 -8.46
C TYR A 73 -2.79 8.64 -8.17
N GLY A 74 -3.56 8.96 -9.22
CA GLY A 74 -4.98 9.24 -9.06
C GLY A 74 -5.89 8.35 -9.91
N THR A 75 -5.34 7.64 -10.89
CA THR A 75 -6.11 6.77 -11.78
C THR A 75 -5.42 5.43 -11.92
N GLU A 76 -6.20 4.43 -12.36
CA GLU A 76 -5.65 3.10 -12.61
C GLU A 76 -4.66 3.12 -13.77
N GLU A 77 -4.86 4.01 -14.73
CA GLU A 77 -3.92 4.17 -15.84
C GLU A 77 -2.58 4.69 -15.34
N GLU A 78 -2.61 5.67 -14.44
CA GLU A 78 -1.40 6.20 -13.82
C GLU A 78 -0.67 5.13 -13.02
N LEU A 79 -1.41 4.23 -12.38
CA LEU A 79 -0.83 3.13 -11.63
C LEU A 79 0.02 2.24 -12.54
N ILE A 80 -0.52 1.90 -13.71
CA ILE A 80 0.20 1.09 -14.70
C ILE A 80 1.42 1.85 -15.22
N ASP A 81 1.27 3.16 -15.46
CA ASP A 81 2.38 4.01 -15.88
C ASP A 81 3.53 3.97 -14.87
N LEU A 82 3.22 4.02 -13.58
CA LEU A 82 4.24 3.97 -12.53
C LEU A 82 4.97 2.62 -12.52
N ILE A 83 4.23 1.53 -12.71
CA ILE A 83 4.82 0.19 -12.75
C ILE A 83 5.85 0.10 -13.88
N HIS A 84 5.53 0.66 -15.03
CA HIS A 84 6.44 0.68 -16.18
C HIS A 84 7.61 1.66 -15.96
N LEU A 85 7.30 2.84 -15.45
CA LEU A 85 8.31 3.88 -15.24
C LEU A 85 9.42 3.42 -14.29
N TYR A 86 9.02 2.78 -13.21
CA TYR A 86 9.97 2.30 -12.20
C TYR A 86 10.56 0.94 -12.53
N ARG A 87 10.15 0.32 -13.63
CA ARG A 87 10.64 -1.01 -14.05
C ARG A 87 10.50 -2.01 -12.91
N VAL A 88 9.30 -2.11 -12.39
CA VAL A 88 8.98 -2.95 -11.24
C VAL A 88 9.25 -4.42 -11.55
N ASP A 89 9.95 -5.09 -10.66
CA ASP A 89 10.25 -6.52 -10.77
C ASP A 89 9.23 -7.38 -10.03
N ILE A 90 8.75 -6.88 -8.88
CA ILE A 90 7.82 -7.62 -8.05
C ILE A 90 6.76 -6.66 -7.49
N ARG A 91 5.50 -7.07 -7.62
CA ARG A 91 4.38 -6.31 -7.11
C ARG A 91 3.78 -7.01 -5.91
N PHE A 92 3.49 -6.25 -4.86
CA PHE A 92 2.88 -6.76 -3.65
C PHE A 92 1.40 -6.38 -3.61
N ILE A 93 0.56 -7.34 -3.28
CA ILE A 93 -0.88 -7.14 -3.18
C ILE A 93 -1.42 -8.06 -2.08
N GLY A 94 -2.53 -7.69 -1.45
CA GLY A 94 -3.10 -8.50 -0.38
C GLY A 94 -3.52 -9.89 -0.87
N GLU A 95 -3.36 -10.91 -0.02
CA GLU A 95 -3.68 -12.29 -0.39
C GLU A 95 -5.16 -12.51 -0.72
N ASP A 96 -6.03 -11.62 -0.27
CA ASP A 96 -7.46 -11.67 -0.60
C ASP A 96 -7.72 -11.42 -2.09
N TYR A 97 -6.73 -10.91 -2.83
CA TYR A 97 -6.82 -10.73 -4.28
C TYR A 97 -6.31 -11.90 -5.08
N ARG A 98 -5.92 -13.01 -4.43
CA ARG A 98 -5.30 -14.14 -5.13
C ARG A 98 -6.19 -14.70 -6.24
N ASP A 99 -7.48 -14.73 -6.03
CA ASP A 99 -8.44 -15.25 -7.01
C ASP A 99 -9.34 -14.16 -7.59
N LYS A 100 -8.91 -12.90 -7.49
CA LYS A 100 -9.68 -11.75 -7.99
C LYS A 100 -8.84 -10.93 -8.95
N PRO A 101 -9.47 -10.30 -9.96
CA PRO A 101 -8.74 -9.41 -10.84
C PRO A 101 -8.32 -8.14 -10.11
N PHE A 102 -7.20 -7.57 -10.53
CA PHE A 102 -6.72 -6.27 -10.03
C PHE A 102 -5.97 -5.56 -11.15
N THR A 103 -5.83 -4.26 -11.02
CA THR A 103 -5.17 -3.45 -12.04
C THR A 103 -3.71 -3.88 -12.20
N GLY A 104 -3.35 -4.19 -13.45
CA GLY A 104 -1.99 -4.63 -13.78
C GLY A 104 -1.77 -6.13 -13.64
N ASP A 105 -2.81 -6.93 -13.37
CA ASP A 105 -2.68 -8.38 -13.22
C ASP A 105 -2.30 -9.08 -14.53
N GLN A 106 -2.45 -8.42 -15.67
CA GLN A 106 -2.10 -8.96 -16.98
C GLN A 106 -0.70 -8.56 -17.45
N LEU A 107 0.04 -7.78 -16.65
CA LEU A 107 1.37 -7.33 -17.04
C LEU A 107 2.37 -8.48 -16.99
N GLU A 108 3.20 -8.57 -18.03
CA GLU A 108 4.20 -9.62 -18.15
C GLU A 108 5.50 -9.26 -17.44
N ASN A 109 6.28 -10.25 -17.10
CA ASN A 109 7.62 -10.09 -16.52
C ASN A 109 7.62 -9.42 -15.14
N ILE A 110 6.50 -9.47 -14.45
CA ILE A 110 6.39 -8.93 -13.09
C ILE A 110 5.92 -10.05 -12.18
N GLU A 111 6.70 -10.33 -11.16
CA GLU A 111 6.34 -11.30 -10.14
C GLU A 111 5.23 -10.70 -9.25
N ILE A 112 4.26 -11.50 -8.87
CA ILE A 112 3.20 -11.07 -7.94
C ILE A 112 3.44 -11.79 -6.61
N PHE A 113 3.53 -11.02 -5.54
CA PHE A 113 3.65 -11.55 -4.19
C PHE A 113 2.40 -11.14 -3.41
N TYR A 114 1.74 -12.11 -2.80
CA TYR A 114 0.53 -11.87 -2.03
C TYR A 114 0.87 -11.70 -0.55
N ASN A 115 0.64 -10.49 -0.03
CA ASN A 115 0.90 -10.20 1.37
C ASN A 115 -0.06 -10.95 2.28
N ARG A 116 0.44 -11.39 3.42
CA ARG A 116 -0.37 -12.13 4.40
C ARG A 116 -1.39 -11.21 5.07
N ARG A 117 -2.55 -11.78 5.35
CA ARG A 117 -3.62 -11.11 6.06
C ARG A 117 -3.96 -11.88 7.34
N ASP A 118 -2.96 -12.48 7.96
CA ASP A 118 -3.15 -13.29 9.17
C ASP A 118 -3.19 -12.47 10.46
N HIS A 119 -3.15 -11.13 10.35
CA HIS A 119 -3.30 -10.23 11.47
C HIS A 119 -4.69 -9.59 11.49
N ARG A 120 -5.09 -9.11 12.65
CA ARG A 120 -6.42 -8.49 12.84
C ARG A 120 -6.45 -6.97 12.59
N PHE A 121 -5.32 -6.38 12.21
CA PHE A 121 -5.23 -4.93 12.05
C PHE A 121 -5.85 -4.48 10.74
N SER A 122 -6.68 -3.43 10.78
CA SER A 122 -7.27 -2.84 9.58
C SER A 122 -7.76 -1.43 9.86
N SER A 123 -7.84 -0.60 8.80
CA SER A 123 -8.39 0.75 8.90
C SER A 123 -9.88 0.71 9.25
N SER A 124 -10.61 -0.22 8.64
CA SER A 124 -12.04 -0.37 8.93
C SER A 124 -12.29 -0.76 10.38
N GLY A 125 -11.48 -1.68 10.90
CA GLY A 125 -11.57 -2.09 12.29
C GLY A 125 -11.22 -0.95 13.24
N LEU A 126 -10.21 -0.17 12.90
CA LEU A 126 -9.81 0.98 13.69
C LEU A 126 -10.90 2.05 13.71
N LYS A 127 -11.51 2.34 12.57
CA LYS A 127 -12.60 3.31 12.47
C LYS A 127 -13.81 2.87 13.29
N ALA A 128 -14.17 1.60 13.23
CA ALA A 128 -15.27 1.04 13.99
C ALA A 128 -15.01 1.14 15.49
N HIS A 129 -13.78 0.85 15.91
CA HIS A 129 -13.39 0.93 17.32
C HIS A 129 -13.49 2.36 17.86
N VAL A 130 -13.01 3.33 17.09
CA VAL A 130 -13.09 4.75 17.46
C VAL A 130 -14.55 5.18 17.60
N LYS A 131 -15.41 4.82 16.66
CA LYS A 131 -16.84 5.14 16.68
C LYS A 131 -17.51 4.54 17.91
N GLU A 132 -17.23 3.28 18.19
CA GLU A 132 -17.77 2.57 19.33
C GLU A 132 -17.40 3.24 20.65
N ASN A 133 -16.14 3.63 20.80
CA ASN A 133 -15.67 4.33 21.99
C ASN A 133 -16.32 5.70 22.14
N TYR A 134 -16.48 6.41 21.05
CA TYR A 134 -17.14 7.73 21.06
C TYR A 134 -18.58 7.60 21.54
N GLU A 135 -19.33 6.65 20.99
CA GLU A 135 -20.72 6.43 21.37
C GLU A 135 -20.83 6.02 22.84
N LYS A 136 -19.93 5.20 23.32
CA LYS A 136 -19.87 4.74 24.70
C LYS A 136 -19.67 5.91 25.65
N ASP A 137 -18.72 6.80 25.34
CA ASP A 137 -18.40 7.96 26.16
C ASP A 137 -19.54 8.98 26.21
N ASN A 138 -20.36 9.05 25.19
CA ASN A 138 -21.46 10.02 25.09
C ASN A 138 -22.83 9.47 25.50
N ARG A 139 -22.88 8.31 26.11
CA ARG A 139 -24.12 7.74 26.60
C ARG A 139 -24.54 8.24 27.97
N GLU A 140 -23.65 8.86 28.67
CA GLU A 140 -23.94 9.44 29.97
C GLU A 140 -24.58 10.84 29.83
#